data_af396c35e4888bb5338045b1afb06ead
#
_entry.id   af396c35e4888bb5338045b1afb06ead
#
_cell.length_a   1.000
_cell.length_b   1.000
_cell.length_c   1.000
_cell.angle_alpha   90.00
_cell.angle_beta   90.00
_cell.angle_gamma   90.00
#
_symmetry.space_group_name_H-M   'P 1'
#
loop_
_entity.id
_entity.type
_entity.pdbx_description
1 polymer ?
#
loop_
_entity_poly.entity_id
_entity_poly.type
_entity_poly.pdbx_seq_one_letter_code
_entity_poly.pdbx_strand_id
1 'polypeptide(L)' 'MKDTMRSKLTQLVRRLEEIDQNLQDPDVTSNMDQFRALSKERAEIEPVVLKAKEYERAEEAVSYTHLRAH' A
#
# COMPACT_ATOMS: atom_id res chain seq x y z
N MET A 1 6.09 19.10 7.12
CA MET A 1 6.28 18.64 5.83
C MET A 1 6.41 17.19 5.72
N LYS A 2 7.44 16.63 6.31
CA LYS A 2 7.61 15.21 6.30
C LYS A 2 6.45 14.50 6.95
N ASP A 3 5.93 15.09 8.01
CA ASP A 3 4.81 14.48 8.73
C ASP A 3 3.58 14.38 7.86
N THR A 4 3.36 15.38 7.02
CA THR A 4 2.21 15.36 6.13
C THR A 4 2.31 14.23 5.12
N MET A 5 3.49 14.05 4.57
CA MET A 5 3.70 12.98 3.62
C MET A 5 3.53 11.62 4.25
N ARG A 6 4.08 11.44 5.44
CA ARG A 6 3.95 10.19 6.15
C ARG A 6 2.50 9.90 6.50
N SER A 7 1.77 10.92 6.88
CA SER A 7 0.36 10.77 7.18
C SER A 7 -0.40 10.27 5.98
N LYS A 8 -0.12 10.86 4.83
CA LYS A 8 -0.78 10.45 3.60
C LYS A 8 -0.43 9.02 3.25
N LEU A 9 0.82 8.67 3.37
CA LEU A 9 1.25 7.31 3.09
C LEU A 9 0.61 6.31 4.02
N THR A 10 0.54 6.66 5.28
CA THR A 10 -0.11 5.79 6.26
C THR A 10 -1.57 5.60 5.92
N GLN A 11 -2.23 6.66 5.51
CA GLN A 11 -3.63 6.57 5.12
C GLN A 11 -3.82 5.66 3.91
N LEU A 12 -2.94 5.79 2.94
CA LEU A 12 -3.02 4.96 1.74
C LEU A 12 -2.77 3.49 2.07
N VAL A 13 -1.80 3.23 2.92
CA VAL A 13 -1.51 1.87 3.33
C VAL A 13 -2.70 1.27 4.07
N ARG A 14 -3.29 2.05 4.96
CA ARG A 14 -4.47 1.59 5.69
C ARG A 14 -5.62 1.30 4.74
N ARG A 15 -5.81 2.18 3.78
CA ARG A 15 -6.87 2.00 2.82
C ARG A 15 -6.65 0.72 2.01
N LEU A 16 -5.41 0.49 1.62
CA LEU A 16 -5.08 -0.71 0.87
C LEU A 16 -5.37 -1.96 1.69
N GLU A 17 -5.01 -1.94 2.95
CA GLU A 17 -5.29 -3.07 3.84
C GLU A 17 -6.79 -3.30 4.00
N GLU A 18 -7.52 -2.21 4.12
CA GLU A 18 -8.98 -2.29 4.20
C GLU A 18 -9.55 -2.94 2.96
N ILE A 19 -9.09 -2.50 1.81
CA ILE A 19 -9.55 -3.05 0.55
C ILE A 19 -9.23 -4.54 0.46
N ASP A 20 -8.02 -4.90 0.86
CA ASP A 20 -7.63 -6.30 0.85
C ASP A 20 -8.53 -7.15 1.73
N GLN A 21 -8.86 -6.65 2.90
CA GLN A 21 -9.75 -7.36 3.79
C GLN A 21 -11.14 -7.49 3.20
N ASN A 22 -11.62 -6.42 2.59
CA ASN A 22 -12.92 -6.45 1.96
C ASN A 22 -12.96 -7.43 0.80
N LEU A 23 -11.88 -7.50 0.06
CA LEU A 23 -11.81 -8.43 -1.06
C LEU A 23 -11.79 -9.89 -0.63
N GLN A 24 -11.44 -10.13 0.61
CA GLN A 24 -11.49 -11.47 1.16
C GLN A 24 -12.85 -11.81 1.74
N ASP A 25 -13.71 -10.81 1.89
CA ASP A 25 -15.03 -11.01 2.45
C ASP A 25 -15.96 -11.63 1.41
N PRO A 26 -16.58 -12.78 1.71
CA PRO A 26 -17.45 -13.41 0.73
C PRO A 26 -18.67 -12.54 0.36
N ASP A 27 -19.10 -11.69 1.26
CA ASP A 27 -20.21 -10.79 0.95
C ASP A 27 -19.81 -9.79 -0.12
N VAL A 28 -18.60 -9.31 -0.05
CA VAL A 28 -18.10 -8.35 -1.01
C VAL A 28 -17.80 -9.04 -2.34
N THR A 29 -17.21 -10.22 -2.29
CA THR A 29 -16.88 -10.92 -3.52
C THR A 29 -18.11 -11.41 -4.25
N SER A 30 -19.21 -11.62 -3.55
CA SER A 30 -20.46 -11.95 -4.21
C SER A 30 -21.09 -10.75 -4.87
N ASN A 31 -20.74 -9.56 -4.44
CA ASN A 31 -21.28 -8.34 -5.04
C ASN A 31 -20.31 -7.83 -6.09
N MET A 32 -20.66 -8.04 -7.36
CA MET A 32 -19.78 -7.70 -8.46
C MET A 32 -19.44 -6.22 -8.51
N ASP A 33 -20.39 -5.39 -8.21
CA ASP A 33 -20.19 -3.94 -8.24
C ASP A 33 -19.16 -3.52 -7.20
N GLN A 34 -19.31 -4.02 -5.99
CA GLN A 34 -18.37 -3.71 -4.92
C GLN A 34 -17.01 -4.29 -5.22
N PHE A 35 -16.99 -5.51 -5.70
CA PHE A 35 -15.74 -6.15 -6.04
C PHE A 35 -14.97 -5.36 -7.08
N ARG A 36 -15.68 -4.89 -8.10
CA ARG A 36 -15.07 -4.11 -9.16
C ARG A 36 -14.54 -2.78 -8.62
N ALA A 37 -15.36 -2.11 -7.83
CA ALA A 37 -14.95 -0.81 -7.30
C ALA A 37 -13.72 -0.94 -6.41
N LEU A 38 -13.69 -1.96 -5.58
CA LEU A 38 -12.57 -2.16 -4.68
C LEU A 38 -11.32 -2.58 -5.45
N SER A 39 -11.48 -3.44 -6.44
CA SER A 39 -10.34 -3.86 -7.25
C SER A 39 -9.75 -2.68 -8.01
N LYS A 40 -10.59 -1.81 -8.50
CA LYS A 40 -10.14 -0.65 -9.22
C LYS A 40 -9.38 0.30 -8.28
N GLU A 41 -9.92 0.52 -7.12
CA GLU A 41 -9.30 1.37 -6.13
C GLU A 41 -7.95 0.80 -5.70
N ARG A 42 -7.92 -0.51 -5.49
CA ARG A 42 -6.68 -1.18 -5.12
C ARG A 42 -5.62 -0.99 -6.20
N ALA A 43 -6.01 -1.15 -7.45
CA ALA A 43 -5.09 -0.99 -8.57
C ALA A 43 -4.55 0.43 -8.67
N GLU A 44 -5.31 1.40 -8.20
CA GLU A 44 -4.87 2.78 -8.20
C GLU A 44 -3.94 3.09 -7.03
N ILE A 45 -4.22 2.51 -5.88
CA ILE A 45 -3.46 2.79 -4.67
C ILE A 45 -2.18 1.97 -4.61
N GLU A 46 -2.24 0.74 -5.05
CA GLU A 46 -1.13 -0.20 -4.93
C GLU A 46 0.18 0.34 -5.49
N PRO A 47 0.22 0.87 -6.69
CA PRO A 47 1.50 1.37 -7.20
C PRO A 47 2.05 2.54 -6.39
N VAL A 48 1.15 3.36 -5.86
CA VAL A 48 1.60 4.49 -5.03
C VAL A 48 2.20 3.99 -3.74
N VAL A 49 1.55 3.01 -3.12
CA VAL A 49 2.04 2.44 -1.87
C VAL A 49 3.36 1.71 -2.10
N LEU A 50 3.46 0.98 -3.19
CA LEU A 50 4.69 0.27 -3.51
C LEU A 50 5.85 1.22 -3.71
N LYS A 51 5.59 2.31 -4.42
CA LYS A 51 6.63 3.30 -4.63
C LYS A 51 7.05 3.95 -3.33
N ALA A 52 6.10 4.23 -2.48
CA ALA A 52 6.39 4.82 -1.18
C ALA A 52 7.22 3.88 -0.33
N LYS A 53 6.88 2.60 -0.37
CA LYS A 53 7.64 1.61 0.36
C LYS A 53 9.05 1.47 -0.19
N GLU A 54 9.17 1.55 -1.48
CA GLU A 54 10.50 1.52 -2.10
C GLU A 54 11.34 2.69 -1.66
N TYR A 55 10.72 3.84 -1.57
CA TYR A 55 11.43 5.03 -1.12
C TYR A 55 11.93 4.87 0.30
N GLU A 56 11.07 4.38 1.18
CA GLU A 56 11.47 4.14 2.56
C GLU A 56 12.56 3.10 2.64
N ARG A 57 12.42 2.06 1.84
CA ARG A 57 13.41 1.01 1.83
C ARG A 57 14.75 1.50 1.32
N ALA A 58 14.71 2.36 0.32
CA ALA A 58 15.93 2.89 -0.24
C ALA A 58 16.71 3.67 0.80
N GLU A 59 16.00 4.44 1.59
CA GLU A 59 16.63 5.21 2.65
C GLU A 59 17.25 4.32 3.70
N GLU A 60 16.52 3.31 4.11
CA GLU A 60 17.02 2.36 5.08
C GLU A 60 18.09 1.49 4.49
N ALA A 61 17.92 1.13 3.25
CA ALA A 61 18.85 0.24 2.58
C ALA A 61 20.21 0.84 2.41
N VAL A 62 20.29 2.15 2.36
CA VAL A 62 21.58 2.80 2.24
C VAL A 62 22.46 2.41 3.42
N SER A 63 21.91 2.43 4.61
CA SER A 63 22.68 2.01 5.77
C SER A 63 22.84 0.51 5.81
N TYR A 64 21.83 -0.19 5.44
CA TYR A 64 21.84 -1.63 5.51
C TYR A 64 22.68 -2.26 4.44
N THR A 65 22.66 -1.70 3.27
CA THR A 65 23.40 -2.22 2.16
C THR A 65 24.85 -2.36 2.50
N HIS A 66 25.35 -1.49 3.32
CA HIS A 66 26.71 -1.56 3.76
C HIS A 66 27.02 -2.85 4.45
N LEU A 67 26.15 -3.24 5.35
CA LEU A 67 26.35 -4.45 6.11
C LEU A 67 26.15 -5.67 5.27
N ARG A 68 25.21 -5.60 4.38
CA ARG A 68 24.88 -6.76 3.62
C ARG A 68 25.86 -7.05 2.55
N ALA A 69 26.38 -6.04 2.02
CA ALA A 69 27.31 -6.21 0.95
C ALA A 69 28.37 -7.17 1.28
N HIS A 70 28.45 -7.47 2.19
CA HIS A 70 29.30 -8.42 2.52
C HIS A 70 29.55 -9.22 2.41
#